data_bf5c2510fb4cfe592b21db9505e7421e
#
_entry.id   bf5c2510fb4cfe592b21db9505e7421e
#
_cell.length_a   1.000
_cell.length_b   1.000
_cell.length_c   1.000
_cell.angle_alpha   90.00
_cell.angle_beta   90.00
_cell.angle_gamma   90.00
#
_symmetry.space_group_name_H-M   'P 1'
#
loop_
_entity.id
_entity.type
_entity.pdbx_description
1 polymer ?
#
loop_
_entity_poly.entity_id
_entity_poly.type
_entity_poly.pdbx_seq_one_letter_code
_entity_poly.pdbx_strand_id
1 'polypeptide(L)'
;MEQFMDKVLTLRADLPVINASEGIEMLPSVSEHDHDDHHDHDDHDHEGEVMNAHVWLDPSLAMVQVRNIAEGLANADPEHAEAYRSNAEAYILKLEQLKADIAEQLAPYAGREIITFHEAFTYLADAFGLHVAGVIATEPGEEPSTRDIADTCDLVSELGIKTLFVEPQYPQKAAQTIARETGASIYTLDPCVSGDESKESYEN
;
A
#
# COMPACT_ATOMS: atom_id res chain seq x y z
N MET A 1 -4.65 -7.69 -6.20
CA MET A 1 -4.81 -9.17 -6.24
C MET A 1 -3.56 -9.76 -6.84
N GLU A 2 -3.09 -10.89 -6.33
CA GLU A 2 -1.85 -11.52 -6.79
C GLU A 2 -2.08 -12.24 -8.12
N GLN A 3 -2.01 -11.53 -9.22
CA GLN A 3 -2.29 -12.03 -10.59
C GLN A 3 -1.51 -13.30 -10.95
N PHE A 4 -0.33 -13.52 -10.36
CA PHE A 4 0.44 -14.75 -10.59
C PHE A 4 -0.27 -16.00 -10.08
N MET A 5 -1.15 -15.86 -9.08
CA MET A 5 -1.93 -16.98 -8.53
C MET A 5 -3.00 -17.50 -9.50
N ASP A 6 -3.47 -16.68 -10.43
CA ASP A 6 -4.52 -17.07 -11.38
C ASP A 6 -4.13 -18.33 -12.18
N LYS A 7 -2.85 -18.43 -12.57
CA LYS A 7 -2.33 -19.62 -13.25
C LYS A 7 -2.34 -20.86 -12.35
N VAL A 8 -2.03 -20.70 -11.08
CA VAL A 8 -2.05 -21.82 -10.09
C VAL A 8 -3.49 -22.26 -9.86
N LEU A 9 -4.41 -21.32 -9.68
CA LEU A 9 -5.83 -21.59 -9.48
C LEU A 9 -6.48 -22.25 -10.68
N THR A 10 -6.07 -21.87 -11.90
CA THR A 10 -6.53 -22.54 -13.13
C THR A 10 -6.11 -24.02 -13.18
N LEU A 11 -4.91 -24.35 -12.66
CA LEU A 11 -4.40 -25.73 -12.61
C LEU A 11 -5.01 -26.55 -11.47
N ARG A 12 -5.53 -25.91 -10.44
CA ARG A 12 -6.06 -26.51 -9.22
C ARG A 12 -7.40 -25.90 -8.84
N ALA A 13 -8.37 -26.01 -9.74
CA ALA A 13 -9.74 -25.51 -9.54
C ALA A 13 -10.48 -26.16 -8.35
N ASP A 14 -9.90 -27.22 -7.77
CA ASP A 14 -10.41 -27.91 -6.57
C ASP A 14 -9.99 -27.24 -5.26
N LEU A 15 -9.05 -26.29 -5.29
CA LEU A 15 -8.61 -25.59 -4.07
C LEU A 15 -9.66 -24.57 -3.64
N PRO A 16 -10.05 -24.55 -2.36
CA PRO A 16 -10.86 -23.48 -1.82
C PRO A 16 -10.05 -22.17 -1.83
N VAL A 17 -10.63 -21.12 -2.37
CA VAL A 17 -10.02 -19.78 -2.44
C VAL A 17 -10.85 -18.83 -1.58
N ILE A 18 -10.20 -18.12 -0.70
CA ILE A 18 -10.81 -17.06 0.10
C ILE A 18 -10.32 -15.72 -0.46
N ASN A 19 -11.22 -14.93 -1.03
CA ASN A 19 -10.91 -13.58 -1.44
C ASN A 19 -10.95 -12.64 -0.23
N ALA A 20 -9.80 -12.33 0.33
CA ALA A 20 -9.70 -11.46 1.50
C ALA A 20 -10.14 -10.02 1.21
N SER A 21 -10.02 -9.56 -0.04
CA SER A 21 -10.38 -8.19 -0.44
C SER A 21 -11.80 -8.07 -1.02
N GLU A 22 -12.66 -9.06 -0.82
CA GLU A 22 -14.05 -8.96 -1.29
C GLU A 22 -14.78 -7.77 -0.66
N GLY A 23 -15.43 -6.96 -1.51
CA GLY A 23 -16.16 -5.77 -1.08
C GLY A 23 -15.29 -4.55 -0.76
N ILE A 24 -13.98 -4.62 -0.96
CA ILE A 24 -13.09 -3.47 -0.86
C ILE A 24 -13.06 -2.75 -2.21
N GLU A 25 -13.31 -1.45 -2.19
CA GLU A 25 -13.10 -0.59 -3.35
C GLU A 25 -11.59 -0.35 -3.53
N MET A 26 -11.06 -0.88 -4.64
CA MET A 26 -9.62 -0.83 -4.91
C MET A 26 -9.27 0.52 -5.54
N LEU A 27 -8.16 1.11 -5.10
CA LEU A 27 -7.57 2.27 -5.75
C LEU A 27 -6.77 1.85 -6.98
N PRO A 28 -6.73 2.66 -8.05
CA PRO A 28 -5.86 2.39 -9.17
C PRO A 28 -4.37 2.44 -8.73
N SER A 29 -3.56 1.63 -9.38
CA SER A 29 -2.10 1.72 -9.27
C SER A 29 -1.61 3.00 -9.95
N VAL A 30 -0.58 3.63 -9.39
CA VAL A 30 0.09 4.77 -10.02
C VAL A 30 0.94 4.22 -11.17
N SER A 31 0.37 4.17 -12.38
CA SER A 31 1.11 3.77 -13.58
C SER A 31 1.93 4.95 -14.12
N GLU A 32 3.10 4.65 -14.72
CA GLU A 32 4.04 5.64 -15.30
C GLU A 32 3.46 6.51 -16.46
N HIS A 33 2.17 6.51 -16.70
CA HIS A 33 1.55 7.09 -17.90
C HIS A 33 1.00 8.52 -17.75
N ASP A 34 1.39 9.26 -16.71
CA ASP A 34 1.09 10.71 -16.61
C ASP A 34 2.31 11.60 -16.96
N HIS A 35 3.08 11.23 -17.97
CA HIS A 35 3.95 12.17 -18.66
C HIS A 35 3.30 12.59 -19.98
N ASP A 36 2.75 13.83 -19.96
CA ASP A 36 2.27 14.57 -21.13
C ASP A 36 3.14 14.33 -22.36
N ASP A 37 2.66 13.52 -23.29
CA ASP A 37 2.98 13.69 -24.70
C ASP A 37 1.69 13.50 -25.50
N HIS A 38 1.13 14.63 -25.95
CA HIS A 38 0.05 14.71 -26.90
C HIS A 38 0.40 13.92 -28.16
N HIS A 39 -0.12 12.71 -28.32
CA HIS A 39 -0.29 12.12 -29.63
C HIS A 39 -1.69 11.50 -29.75
N ASP A 40 -2.37 11.96 -30.84
CA ASP A 40 -3.68 11.55 -31.33
C ASP A 40 -3.85 10.03 -31.48
N HIS A 41 -5.07 9.59 -31.07
CA HIS A 41 -5.90 8.53 -31.62
C HIS A 41 -5.26 7.18 -31.97
N ASP A 42 -5.66 6.14 -31.22
CA ASP A 42 -6.43 5.03 -31.81
C ASP A 42 -6.97 4.12 -30.69
N ASP A 43 -8.18 3.59 -30.93
CA ASP A 43 -8.91 2.65 -30.08
C ASP A 43 -8.01 1.49 -29.60
N HIS A 44 -7.58 1.52 -28.34
CA HIS A 44 -7.03 0.36 -27.68
C HIS A 44 -7.97 -0.10 -26.58
N ASP A 45 -8.41 -1.35 -26.71
CA ASP A 45 -9.10 -2.12 -25.68
C ASP A 45 -8.46 -1.86 -24.32
N HIS A 46 -9.27 -1.50 -23.33
CA HIS A 46 -8.87 -1.38 -21.93
C HIS A 46 -8.33 -2.74 -21.44
N GLU A 47 -7.04 -2.97 -21.59
CA GLU A 47 -6.34 -3.97 -20.78
C GLU A 47 -6.51 -3.51 -19.33
N GLY A 48 -7.08 -4.38 -18.50
CA GLY A 48 -7.65 -4.04 -17.22
C GLY A 48 -6.71 -3.20 -16.37
N GLU A 49 -7.20 -2.08 -15.88
CA GLU A 49 -6.52 -1.14 -14.99
C GLU A 49 -5.89 -1.91 -13.81
N VAL A 50 -4.59 -1.76 -13.65
CA VAL A 50 -3.86 -2.42 -12.56
C VAL A 50 -4.27 -1.73 -11.26
N MET A 51 -4.75 -2.51 -10.29
CA MET A 51 -5.20 -1.98 -9.01
C MET A 51 -4.09 -2.10 -7.97
N ASN A 52 -3.96 -1.07 -7.15
CA ASN A 52 -3.04 -1.06 -6.02
C ASN A 52 -3.47 -2.12 -4.99
N ALA A 53 -2.60 -3.08 -4.73
CA ALA A 53 -2.91 -4.23 -3.88
C ALA A 53 -2.72 -3.98 -2.37
N HIS A 54 -2.16 -2.83 -1.95
CA HIS A 54 -1.68 -2.58 -0.58
C HIS A 54 -2.78 -2.16 0.39
N VAL A 55 -3.97 -2.75 0.26
CA VAL A 55 -5.17 -2.42 1.05
C VAL A 55 -4.99 -2.64 2.55
N TRP A 56 -4.10 -3.56 2.95
CA TRP A 56 -3.85 -3.87 4.37
C TRP A 56 -3.23 -2.72 5.16
N LEU A 57 -2.70 -1.70 4.48
CA LEU A 57 -2.10 -0.53 5.14
C LEU A 57 -3.13 0.48 5.66
N ASP A 58 -4.40 0.37 5.26
CA ASP A 58 -5.51 0.97 5.99
C ASP A 58 -6.07 -0.03 7.02
N PRO A 59 -5.96 0.23 8.33
CA PRO A 59 -6.52 -0.64 9.35
C PRO A 59 -8.01 -0.93 9.18
N SER A 60 -8.77 -0.03 8.55
CA SER A 60 -10.20 -0.26 8.25
C SER A 60 -10.38 -1.34 7.22
N LEU A 61 -9.58 -1.32 6.16
CA LEU A 61 -9.61 -2.32 5.10
C LEU A 61 -9.01 -3.65 5.59
N ALA A 62 -7.98 -3.61 6.43
CA ALA A 62 -7.46 -4.79 7.11
C ALA A 62 -8.54 -5.50 7.95
N MET A 63 -9.40 -4.75 8.65
CA MET A 63 -10.54 -5.35 9.37
C MET A 63 -11.54 -6.03 8.42
N VAL A 64 -11.76 -5.51 7.22
CA VAL A 64 -12.59 -6.18 6.20
C VAL A 64 -11.92 -7.48 5.77
N GLN A 65 -10.61 -7.46 5.49
CA GLN A 65 -9.86 -8.66 5.12
C GLN A 65 -9.93 -9.74 6.22
N VAL A 66 -9.78 -9.35 7.48
CA VAL A 66 -9.88 -10.27 8.63
C VAL A 66 -11.24 -10.94 8.69
N ARG A 67 -12.34 -10.18 8.47
CA ARG A 67 -13.70 -10.75 8.42
C ARG A 67 -13.87 -11.72 7.26
N ASN A 68 -13.43 -11.34 6.07
CA ASN A 68 -13.53 -12.19 4.88
C ASN A 68 -12.77 -13.51 5.06
N ILE A 69 -11.56 -13.44 5.63
CA ILE A 69 -10.76 -14.63 5.95
C ILE A 69 -11.47 -15.51 6.95
N ALA A 70 -11.99 -14.94 8.04
CA ALA A 70 -12.69 -15.71 9.09
C ALA A 70 -13.94 -16.42 8.56
N GLU A 71 -14.76 -15.73 7.76
CA GLU A 71 -15.94 -16.34 7.15
C GLU A 71 -15.59 -17.39 6.10
N GLY A 72 -14.54 -17.14 5.30
CA GLY A 72 -14.02 -18.13 4.35
C GLY A 72 -13.53 -19.39 5.05
N LEU A 73 -12.79 -19.26 6.15
CA LEU A 73 -12.35 -20.40 6.98
C LEU A 73 -13.54 -21.10 7.65
N ALA A 74 -14.51 -20.37 8.20
CA ALA A 74 -15.70 -20.92 8.81
C ALA A 74 -16.54 -21.75 7.83
N ASN A 75 -16.59 -21.34 6.56
CA ASN A 75 -17.28 -22.07 5.51
C ASN A 75 -16.50 -23.33 5.06
N ALA A 76 -15.16 -23.24 5.03
CA ALA A 76 -14.30 -24.36 4.64
C ALA A 76 -14.17 -25.41 5.75
N ASP A 77 -14.25 -24.99 7.02
CA ASP A 77 -14.14 -25.83 8.21
C ASP A 77 -15.19 -25.46 9.26
N PRO A 78 -16.45 -25.91 9.05
CA PRO A 78 -17.57 -25.54 9.91
C PRO A 78 -17.46 -26.03 11.38
N GLU A 79 -16.64 -27.05 11.61
CA GLU A 79 -16.43 -27.59 12.97
C GLU A 79 -15.74 -26.55 13.88
N HIS A 80 -14.86 -25.69 13.30
CA HIS A 80 -14.13 -24.66 14.02
C HIS A 80 -14.64 -23.23 13.72
N ALA A 81 -15.78 -23.08 13.07
CA ALA A 81 -16.31 -21.78 12.60
C ALA A 81 -16.40 -20.72 13.72
N GLU A 82 -16.85 -21.12 14.92
CA GLU A 82 -16.98 -20.21 16.06
C GLU A 82 -15.61 -19.71 16.54
N ALA A 83 -14.60 -20.58 16.52
CA ALA A 83 -13.22 -20.19 16.89
C ALA A 83 -12.63 -19.18 15.90
N TYR A 84 -12.83 -19.38 14.59
CA TYR A 84 -12.37 -18.43 13.59
C TYR A 84 -13.01 -17.05 13.76
N ARG A 85 -14.33 -16.99 13.95
CA ARG A 85 -15.05 -15.73 14.17
C ARG A 85 -14.60 -15.03 15.45
N SER A 86 -14.50 -15.78 16.55
CA SER A 86 -14.07 -15.22 17.83
C SER A 86 -12.66 -14.66 17.80
N ASN A 87 -11.74 -15.35 17.11
CA ASN A 87 -10.38 -14.86 16.92
C ASN A 87 -10.37 -13.57 16.06
N ALA A 88 -11.16 -13.54 15.00
CA ALA A 88 -11.29 -12.37 14.14
C ALA A 88 -11.84 -11.15 14.91
N GLU A 89 -12.89 -11.33 15.70
CA GLU A 89 -13.46 -10.28 16.55
C GLU A 89 -12.43 -9.73 17.54
N ALA A 90 -11.67 -10.61 18.20
CA ALA A 90 -10.63 -10.20 19.14
C ALA A 90 -9.49 -9.42 18.43
N TYR A 91 -9.15 -9.80 17.21
CA TYR A 91 -8.13 -9.10 16.43
C TYR A 91 -8.63 -7.76 15.88
N ILE A 92 -9.88 -7.70 15.44
CA ILE A 92 -10.52 -6.47 14.97
C ILE A 92 -10.52 -5.39 16.05
N LEU A 93 -10.76 -5.74 17.32
CA LEU A 93 -10.67 -4.78 18.43
C LEU A 93 -9.28 -4.15 18.57
N LYS A 94 -8.22 -4.92 18.30
CA LYS A 94 -6.85 -4.39 18.29
C LYS A 94 -6.62 -3.45 17.11
N LEU A 95 -7.14 -3.81 15.91
CA LEU A 95 -7.04 -2.95 14.73
C LEU A 95 -7.83 -1.64 14.89
N GLU A 96 -8.98 -1.67 15.58
CA GLU A 96 -9.73 -0.46 15.93
C GLU A 96 -8.92 0.46 16.84
N GLN A 97 -8.24 -0.10 17.84
CA GLN A 97 -7.36 0.67 18.71
C GLN A 97 -6.17 1.24 17.94
N LEU A 98 -5.49 0.42 17.12
CA LEU A 98 -4.39 0.86 16.26
C LEU A 98 -4.82 2.01 15.35
N LYS A 99 -5.98 1.88 14.69
CA LYS A 99 -6.54 2.96 13.87
C LYS A 99 -6.73 4.25 14.64
N ALA A 100 -7.26 4.16 15.87
CA ALA A 100 -7.48 5.34 16.72
C ALA A 100 -6.15 5.99 17.12
N ASP A 101 -5.16 5.19 17.47
CA ASP A 101 -3.82 5.67 17.86
C ASP A 101 -3.10 6.35 16.70
N ILE A 102 -3.17 5.77 15.49
CA ILE A 102 -2.61 6.37 14.27
C ILE A 102 -3.35 7.68 13.96
N ALA A 103 -4.68 7.69 14.03
CA ALA A 103 -5.48 8.88 13.75
C ALA A 103 -5.12 10.04 14.71
N GLU A 104 -4.92 9.76 16.00
CA GLU A 104 -4.50 10.75 16.97
C GLU A 104 -3.11 11.31 16.65
N GLN A 105 -2.15 10.43 16.30
CA GLN A 105 -0.78 10.82 15.98
C GLN A 105 -0.69 11.61 14.68
N LEU A 106 -1.48 11.24 13.65
CA LEU A 106 -1.45 11.88 12.34
C LEU A 106 -2.36 13.11 12.21
N ALA A 107 -3.32 13.32 13.13
CA ALA A 107 -4.22 14.46 13.08
C ALA A 107 -3.53 15.83 12.89
N PRO A 108 -2.37 16.13 13.52
CA PRO A 108 -1.65 17.39 13.30
C PRO A 108 -1.07 17.55 11.88
N TYR A 109 -1.01 16.49 11.11
CA TYR A 109 -0.42 16.43 9.78
C TYR A 109 -1.46 16.31 8.66
N ALA A 110 -2.75 16.33 8.98
CA ALA A 110 -3.82 16.25 7.97
C ALA A 110 -3.63 17.31 6.89
N GLY A 111 -3.82 16.91 5.63
CA GLY A 111 -3.59 17.72 4.44
C GLY A 111 -2.11 17.92 4.07
N ARG A 112 -1.18 17.26 4.75
CA ARG A 112 0.24 17.31 4.37
C ARG A 112 0.51 16.41 3.18
N GLU A 113 1.39 16.90 2.32
CA GLU A 113 1.92 16.15 1.20
C GLU A 113 3.15 15.36 1.61
N ILE A 114 3.22 14.11 1.16
CA ILE A 114 4.34 13.19 1.37
C ILE A 114 4.82 12.64 0.04
N ILE A 115 6.07 12.23 0.00
CA ILE A 115 6.64 11.45 -1.10
C ILE A 115 7.07 10.10 -0.56
N THR A 116 6.69 9.05 -1.28
CA THR A 116 7.04 7.66 -0.98
C THR A 116 7.90 7.08 -2.10
N PHE A 117 8.67 6.07 -1.78
CA PHE A 117 9.45 5.37 -2.81
C PHE A 117 8.59 4.46 -3.67
N HIS A 118 7.59 3.85 -3.07
CA HIS A 118 6.67 2.93 -3.73
C HIS A 118 5.23 3.32 -3.40
N GLU A 119 4.26 2.91 -4.19
CA GLU A 119 2.85 3.29 -4.06
C GLU A 119 2.10 2.65 -2.88
N ALA A 120 2.80 1.84 -2.06
CA ALA A 120 2.18 1.06 -1.00
C ALA A 120 1.30 1.89 -0.05
N PHE A 121 1.70 3.11 0.25
CA PHE A 121 1.10 3.92 1.32
C PHE A 121 -0.11 4.76 0.91
N THR A 122 -0.64 4.59 -0.30
CA THR A 122 -1.78 5.37 -0.80
C THR A 122 -3.03 5.18 0.07
N TYR A 123 -3.37 3.94 0.43
CA TYR A 123 -4.52 3.66 1.30
C TYR A 123 -4.35 4.22 2.71
N LEU A 124 -3.14 4.12 3.27
CA LEU A 124 -2.84 4.72 4.59
C LEU A 124 -2.95 6.24 4.53
N ALA A 125 -2.40 6.87 3.49
CA ALA A 125 -2.46 8.30 3.31
C ALA A 125 -3.91 8.79 3.21
N ASP A 126 -4.72 8.14 2.39
CA ASP A 126 -6.15 8.47 2.22
C ASP A 126 -6.92 8.30 3.54
N ALA A 127 -6.72 7.18 4.25
CA ALA A 127 -7.39 6.89 5.51
C ALA A 127 -7.14 7.93 6.60
N PHE A 128 -5.97 8.58 6.59
CA PHE A 128 -5.55 9.53 7.64
C PHE A 128 -5.38 10.97 7.14
N GLY A 129 -5.88 11.25 5.93
CA GLY A 129 -5.92 12.61 5.37
C GLY A 129 -4.56 13.17 4.99
N LEU A 130 -3.61 12.33 4.63
CA LEU A 130 -2.35 12.72 3.98
C LEU A 130 -2.51 12.65 2.46
N HIS A 131 -1.65 13.34 1.72
CA HIS A 131 -1.62 13.27 0.27
C HIS A 131 -0.27 12.72 -0.21
N VAL A 132 -0.30 11.65 -1.01
CA VAL A 132 0.89 11.17 -1.72
C VAL A 132 1.07 12.04 -2.96
N ALA A 133 2.00 12.99 -2.87
CA ALA A 133 2.28 13.94 -3.95
C ALA A 133 3.15 13.33 -5.06
N GLY A 134 3.86 12.25 -4.77
CA GLY A 134 4.67 11.54 -5.74
C GLY A 134 5.18 10.20 -5.23
N VAL A 135 5.39 9.31 -6.18
CA VAL A 135 6.02 8.00 -5.99
C VAL A 135 7.29 7.98 -6.84
N ILE A 136 8.43 7.60 -6.25
CA ILE A 136 9.75 7.74 -6.90
C ILE A 136 10.06 6.53 -7.79
N ALA A 137 9.72 5.32 -7.34
CA ALA A 137 9.94 4.08 -8.08
C ALA A 137 8.63 3.31 -8.17
N THR A 138 8.25 2.91 -9.36
CA THR A 138 6.97 2.27 -9.62
C THR A 138 7.02 0.77 -9.35
N GLU A 139 8.18 0.15 -9.53
CA GLU A 139 8.36 -1.29 -9.36
C GLU A 139 9.39 -1.63 -8.28
N PRO A 140 9.13 -2.66 -7.46
CA PRO A 140 10.10 -3.16 -6.49
C PRO A 140 11.38 -3.63 -7.16
N GLY A 141 12.52 -3.06 -6.76
CA GLY A 141 13.83 -3.42 -7.29
C GLY A 141 14.31 -2.57 -8.47
N GLU A 142 13.52 -1.65 -8.97
CA GLU A 142 13.97 -0.64 -9.91
C GLU A 142 14.78 0.46 -9.19
N GLU A 143 15.85 0.90 -9.83
CA GLU A 143 16.56 2.11 -9.42
C GLU A 143 15.98 3.29 -10.22
N PRO A 144 15.52 4.37 -9.54
CA PRO A 144 15.04 5.57 -10.22
C PRO A 144 16.09 6.12 -11.19
N SER A 145 15.64 6.55 -12.35
CA SER A 145 16.50 7.18 -13.33
C SER A 145 17.02 8.54 -12.82
N THR A 146 18.02 9.09 -13.48
CA THR A 146 18.51 10.44 -13.15
C THR A 146 17.44 11.51 -13.37
N ARG A 147 16.51 11.27 -14.31
CA ARG A 147 15.40 12.15 -14.59
C ARG A 147 14.38 12.10 -13.45
N ASP A 148 13.99 10.91 -13.00
CA ASP A 148 13.04 10.73 -11.91
C ASP A 148 13.53 11.39 -10.61
N ILE A 149 14.85 11.29 -10.35
CA ILE A 149 15.48 11.96 -9.22
C ILE A 149 15.40 13.49 -9.37
N ALA A 150 15.62 14.02 -10.57
CA ALA A 150 15.56 15.47 -10.81
C ALA A 150 14.12 15.98 -10.70
N ASP A 151 13.18 15.32 -11.35
CA ASP A 151 11.75 15.66 -11.30
C ASP A 151 11.21 15.59 -9.85
N THR A 152 11.66 14.60 -9.07
CA THR A 152 11.33 14.52 -7.62
C THR A 152 11.94 15.69 -6.84
N CYS A 153 13.18 16.11 -7.12
CA CYS A 153 13.79 17.26 -6.46
C CYS A 153 13.00 18.55 -6.74
N ASP A 154 12.54 18.72 -7.96
CA ASP A 154 11.70 19.87 -8.35
C ASP A 154 10.37 19.85 -7.61
N LEU A 155 9.67 18.70 -7.57
CA LEU A 155 8.43 18.51 -6.85
C LEU A 155 8.57 18.78 -5.35
N VAL A 156 9.60 18.22 -4.70
CA VAL A 156 9.92 18.46 -3.28
C VAL A 156 10.11 19.96 -3.01
N SER A 157 10.78 20.65 -3.92
CA SER A 157 11.07 22.08 -3.77
C SER A 157 9.83 22.94 -4.00
N GLU A 158 9.03 22.62 -5.00
CA GLU A 158 7.80 23.33 -5.37
C GLU A 158 6.74 23.24 -4.24
N LEU A 159 6.52 22.03 -3.74
CA LEU A 159 5.53 21.77 -2.68
C LEU A 159 6.08 22.03 -1.27
N GLY A 160 7.37 22.31 -1.14
CA GLY A 160 8.02 22.56 0.16
C GLY A 160 8.04 21.36 1.08
N ILE A 161 8.04 20.17 0.50
CA ILE A 161 8.05 18.89 1.24
C ILE A 161 9.33 18.76 2.05
N LYS A 162 9.21 18.29 3.28
CA LYS A 162 10.35 18.16 4.21
C LYS A 162 10.68 16.72 4.56
N THR A 163 9.87 15.78 4.10
CA THR A 163 9.97 14.37 4.49
C THR A 163 9.82 13.46 3.30
N LEU A 164 10.77 12.53 3.15
CA LEU A 164 10.75 11.44 2.19
C LEU A 164 10.62 10.13 2.94
N PHE A 165 9.75 9.25 2.51
CA PHE A 165 9.60 7.91 3.08
C PHE A 165 10.21 6.88 2.15
N VAL A 166 11.09 6.02 2.72
CA VAL A 166 11.79 4.95 2.02
C VAL A 166 11.53 3.64 2.73
N GLU A 167 11.19 2.64 1.98
CA GLU A 167 10.97 1.30 2.51
C GLU A 167 12.30 0.56 2.72
N PRO A 168 12.37 -0.39 3.70
CA PRO A 168 13.62 -1.10 4.03
C PRO A 168 14.24 -1.86 2.86
N GLN A 169 13.41 -2.36 1.94
CA GLN A 169 13.82 -3.16 0.79
C GLN A 169 14.38 -2.36 -0.38
N TYR A 170 14.23 -1.02 -0.36
CA TYR A 170 14.71 -0.16 -1.45
C TYR A 170 16.11 0.40 -1.19
N PRO A 171 16.93 0.57 -2.26
CA PRO A 171 18.22 1.24 -2.15
C PRO A 171 18.08 2.70 -1.73
N GLN A 172 18.70 3.08 -0.63
CA GLN A 172 18.59 4.44 -0.10
C GLN A 172 19.35 5.52 -0.89
N LYS A 173 20.13 5.14 -1.91
CA LYS A 173 21.03 6.05 -2.65
C LYS A 173 20.26 7.18 -3.35
N ALA A 174 19.13 6.86 -4.00
CA ALA A 174 18.30 7.86 -4.67
C ALA A 174 17.69 8.83 -3.65
N ALA A 175 17.11 8.32 -2.56
CA ALA A 175 16.58 9.15 -1.47
C ALA A 175 17.63 10.07 -0.86
N GLN A 176 18.85 9.56 -0.63
CA GLN A 176 19.96 10.35 -0.11
C GLN A 176 20.37 11.47 -1.08
N THR A 177 20.27 11.23 -2.39
CA THR A 177 20.55 12.25 -3.41
C THR A 177 19.49 13.34 -3.36
N ILE A 178 18.21 12.98 -3.37
CA ILE A 178 17.09 13.92 -3.27
C ILE A 178 17.17 14.73 -1.97
N ALA A 179 17.39 14.06 -0.84
CA ALA A 179 17.53 14.72 0.46
C ALA A 179 18.68 15.73 0.51
N ARG A 180 19.82 15.39 -0.10
CA ARG A 180 20.97 16.30 -0.18
C ARG A 180 20.69 17.55 -1.03
N GLU A 181 20.00 17.38 -2.16
CA GLU A 181 19.69 18.50 -3.08
C GLU A 181 18.56 19.39 -2.54
N THR A 182 17.58 18.82 -1.80
CA THR A 182 16.38 19.54 -1.36
C THR A 182 16.40 19.93 0.11
N GLY A 183 17.26 19.32 0.91
CA GLY A 183 17.28 19.46 2.37
C GLY A 183 16.15 18.72 3.10
N ALA A 184 15.43 17.83 2.41
CA ALA A 184 14.43 16.98 3.04
C ALA A 184 15.07 15.91 3.94
N SER A 185 14.34 15.46 4.95
CA SER A 185 14.74 14.35 5.83
C SER A 185 14.22 13.03 5.30
N ILE A 186 14.99 11.96 5.47
CA ILE A 186 14.59 10.61 5.09
C ILE A 186 14.12 9.86 6.32
N TYR A 187 12.99 9.19 6.22
CA TYR A 187 12.48 8.27 7.22
C TYR A 187 12.18 6.92 6.57
N THR A 188 12.41 5.85 7.34
CA THR A 188 12.04 4.51 6.89
C THR A 188 10.59 4.26 7.29
N LEU A 189 9.81 3.75 6.32
CA LEU A 189 8.43 3.34 6.51
C LEU A 189 8.26 1.96 5.88
N ASP A 190 7.94 0.95 6.70
CA ASP A 190 7.79 -0.43 6.25
C ASP A 190 6.30 -0.69 5.92
N PRO A 191 5.97 -1.20 4.73
CA PRO A 191 4.61 -1.58 4.38
C PRO A 191 4.14 -2.89 5.04
N CYS A 192 4.68 -3.25 6.19
CA CYS A 192 4.39 -4.47 6.95
C CYS A 192 4.74 -5.75 6.18
N VAL A 193 5.80 -5.71 5.36
CA VAL A 193 6.30 -6.86 4.58
C VAL A 193 7.65 -7.36 5.08
N SER A 194 8.26 -6.67 6.02
CA SER A 194 9.47 -7.09 6.71
C SER A 194 9.27 -7.04 8.24
N GLY A 195 10.19 -7.59 9.00
CA GLY A 195 10.10 -7.63 10.46
C GLY A 195 10.28 -9.03 11.03
N ASP A 196 9.92 -9.22 12.28
CA ASP A 196 9.90 -10.53 12.90
C ASP A 196 8.58 -11.28 12.59
N GLU A 197 8.60 -12.60 12.71
CA GLU A 197 7.40 -13.44 12.48
C GLU A 197 6.52 -13.51 13.75
N SER A 198 6.40 -12.42 14.51
CA SER A 198 5.55 -12.39 15.70
C SER A 198 4.08 -12.14 15.31
N LYS A 199 3.18 -12.51 16.22
CA LYS A 199 1.74 -12.28 16.00
C LYS A 199 1.38 -10.80 16.05
N GLU A 200 2.21 -10.00 16.63
CA GLU A 200 2.06 -8.57 16.85
C GLU A 200 2.81 -7.73 15.79
N SER A 201 3.42 -8.35 14.77
CA SER A 201 4.22 -7.64 13.76
C SER A 201 3.47 -6.52 13.03
N TYR A 202 2.18 -6.72 12.76
CA TYR A 202 1.36 -5.70 12.10
C TYR A 202 0.99 -4.54 13.05
N GLU A 203 0.92 -4.79 14.36
CA GLU A 203 0.49 -3.83 15.37
C GLU A 203 1.65 -2.94 15.88
N ASN A 204 2.91 -3.33 15.60
CA ASN A 204 4.14 -2.67 16.04
C ASN A 204 4.77 -1.81 14.95
#